data_44bad6d96c12d5c8a15b1bb8428343da
#
_entry.id   44bad6d96c12d5c8a15b1bb8428343da
#
_cell.length_a   1.000
_cell.length_b   1.000
_cell.length_c   1.000
_cell.angle_alpha   90.00
_cell.angle_beta   90.00
_cell.angle_gamma   90.00
#
_symmetry.space_group_name_H-M   'P 1'
#
loop_
_entity.id
_entity.type
_entity.pdbx_description
1 polymer ?
#
loop_
_entity_poly.entity_id
_entity_poly.type
_entity_poly.pdbx_seq_one_letter_code
_entity_poly.pdbx_strand_id
1 'polypeptide(L)'
;MVYVELQDGIALEGITAQIKQDPYFAHDETYVFQVPSVNALKDVGHAVFMERKGVSGDTHNQLFSFNMKINNPALTSQAMVASARASKKQAPGVYTMIEIPVIDYLPGKAEDIIAHLV
;
A
#
# COMPACT_ATOMS: atom_id res chain seq x y z
N MET A 1 9.26 0.19 -7.32
CA MET A 1 10.74 0.21 -7.35
C MET A 1 11.25 -1.00 -6.58
N VAL A 2 12.22 -1.72 -7.13
CA VAL A 2 12.86 -2.90 -6.52
C VAL A 2 14.35 -2.61 -6.37
N TYR A 3 14.90 -2.90 -5.21
CA TYR A 3 16.32 -2.72 -4.93
C TYR A 3 16.97 -4.10 -4.77
N VAL A 4 18.08 -4.32 -5.46
CA VAL A 4 18.80 -5.58 -5.46
C VAL A 4 20.25 -5.39 -5.07
N GLU A 5 20.77 -6.29 -4.25
CA GLU A 5 22.19 -6.45 -3.96
C GLU A 5 22.70 -7.64 -4.78
N LEU A 6 23.62 -7.40 -5.68
CA LEU A 6 24.14 -8.42 -6.59
C LEU A 6 25.52 -8.88 -6.16
N GLN A 7 25.82 -10.15 -6.34
CA GLN A 7 27.15 -10.70 -6.19
C GLN A 7 28.05 -10.24 -7.37
N ASP A 8 29.34 -10.23 -7.14
CA ASP A 8 30.32 -9.87 -8.17
C ASP A 8 30.16 -10.73 -9.43
N GLY A 9 30.17 -10.06 -10.58
CA GLY A 9 30.02 -10.72 -11.88
C GLY A 9 28.57 -10.97 -12.33
N ILE A 10 27.57 -10.64 -11.55
CA ILE A 10 26.16 -10.73 -11.95
C ILE A 10 25.73 -9.42 -12.64
N ALA A 11 25.21 -9.54 -13.87
CA ALA A 11 24.72 -8.39 -14.63
C ALA A 11 23.30 -8.00 -14.19
N LEU A 12 23.08 -6.71 -13.93
CA LEU A 12 21.77 -6.17 -13.51
C LEU A 12 20.68 -6.41 -14.55
N GLU A 13 21.02 -6.37 -15.85
CA GLU A 13 20.05 -6.54 -16.93
C GLU A 13 19.35 -7.89 -16.89
N GLY A 14 20.09 -8.96 -16.65
CA GLY A 14 19.54 -10.32 -16.54
C GLY A 14 18.57 -10.47 -15.37
N ILE A 15 18.94 -9.94 -14.21
CA ILE A 15 18.10 -9.94 -13.01
C ILE A 15 16.87 -9.06 -13.21
N THR A 16 17.02 -7.89 -13.82
CA THR A 16 15.91 -7.00 -14.15
C THR A 16 14.88 -7.69 -15.05
N ALA A 17 15.35 -8.42 -16.07
CA ALA A 17 14.46 -9.16 -16.96
C ALA A 17 13.69 -10.26 -16.21
N GLN A 18 14.34 -11.00 -15.32
CA GLN A 18 13.69 -12.03 -14.51
C GLN A 18 12.63 -11.43 -13.57
N ILE A 19 12.96 -10.34 -12.87
CA ILE A 19 12.02 -9.65 -11.97
C ILE A 19 10.80 -9.18 -12.73
N LYS A 20 10.97 -8.54 -13.90
CA LYS A 20 9.85 -8.02 -14.70
C LYS A 20 8.95 -9.11 -15.30
N GLN A 21 9.45 -10.34 -15.43
CA GLN A 21 8.69 -11.49 -15.91
C GLN A 21 7.93 -12.21 -14.79
N ASP A 22 8.27 -11.96 -13.53
CA ASP A 22 7.56 -12.54 -12.40
C ASP A 22 6.09 -12.09 -12.40
N PRO A 23 5.11 -12.99 -12.21
CA PRO A 23 3.68 -12.66 -12.20
C PRO A 23 3.31 -11.53 -11.22
N TYR A 24 4.07 -11.37 -10.15
CA TYR A 24 3.87 -10.30 -9.18
C TYR A 24 4.14 -8.91 -9.76
N PHE A 25 5.09 -8.80 -10.71
CA PHE A 25 5.52 -7.52 -11.29
C PHE A 25 5.07 -7.33 -12.75
N ALA A 26 4.60 -8.39 -13.42
CA ALA A 26 4.40 -8.40 -14.87
C ALA A 26 3.38 -7.38 -15.39
N HIS A 27 2.44 -6.96 -14.53
CA HIS A 27 1.38 -6.01 -14.88
C HIS A 27 1.66 -4.58 -14.41
N ASP A 28 2.79 -4.35 -13.73
CA ASP A 28 3.16 -3.06 -13.17
C ASP A 28 4.44 -2.51 -13.81
N GLU A 29 4.51 -1.19 -13.95
CA GLU A 29 5.75 -0.52 -14.36
C GLU A 29 6.79 -0.67 -13.26
N THR A 30 7.79 -1.53 -13.48
CA THR A 30 8.77 -1.92 -12.48
C THR A 30 10.16 -1.40 -12.82
N TYR A 31 10.75 -0.68 -11.88
CA TYR A 31 12.11 -0.17 -11.93
C TYR A 31 12.98 -0.94 -10.94
N VAL A 32 14.13 -1.44 -11.42
CA VAL A 32 15.08 -2.24 -10.63
C VAL A 32 16.38 -1.46 -10.49
N PHE A 33 16.86 -1.30 -9.26
CA PHE A 33 18.07 -0.57 -8.93
C PHE A 33 19.05 -1.46 -8.18
N GLN A 34 20.29 -1.50 -8.64
CA GLN A 34 21.37 -2.12 -7.89
C GLN A 34 21.81 -1.21 -6.75
N VAL A 35 21.98 -1.78 -5.57
CA VAL A 35 22.49 -1.10 -4.38
C VAL A 35 23.63 -1.87 -3.75
N PRO A 36 24.56 -1.20 -3.07
CA PRO A 36 25.67 -1.85 -2.39
C PRO A 36 25.25 -2.77 -1.24
N SER A 37 24.12 -2.43 -0.58
CA SER A 37 23.55 -3.25 0.47
C SER A 37 22.05 -3.00 0.62
N VAL A 38 21.24 -4.05 0.56
CA VAL A 38 19.80 -3.97 0.85
C VAL A 38 19.54 -3.78 2.36
N ASN A 39 20.49 -4.15 3.21
CA ASN A 39 20.38 -3.91 4.64
C ASN A 39 20.34 -2.42 5.01
N ALA A 40 21.02 -1.58 4.22
CA ALA A 40 20.99 -0.12 4.40
C ALA A 40 19.60 0.48 4.09
N LEU A 41 18.74 -0.27 3.40
CA LEU A 41 17.41 0.18 2.99
C LEU A 41 16.27 -0.41 3.85
N LYS A 42 16.58 -1.14 4.93
CA LYS A 42 15.54 -1.77 5.78
C LYS A 42 14.55 -0.76 6.36
N ASP A 43 15.00 0.45 6.62
CA ASP A 43 14.17 1.53 7.20
C ASP A 43 13.41 2.33 6.12
N VAL A 44 13.65 2.08 4.84
CA VAL A 44 12.89 2.73 3.76
C VAL A 44 11.42 2.28 3.80
N GLY A 45 11.17 1.01 4.14
CA GLY A 45 9.83 0.43 4.25
C GLY A 45 9.12 0.36 2.91
N HIS A 46 7.84 0.01 2.95
CA HIS A 46 6.95 0.10 1.80
C HIS A 46 6.35 1.50 1.75
N ALA A 47 6.49 2.17 0.61
CA ALA A 47 5.99 3.51 0.42
C ALA A 47 5.10 3.60 -0.83
N VAL A 48 4.05 4.40 -0.73
CA VAL A 48 3.21 4.79 -1.86
C VAL A 48 3.17 6.31 -1.89
N PHE A 49 3.51 6.88 -3.03
CA PHE A 49 3.28 8.28 -3.32
C PHE A 49 2.33 8.37 -4.52
N MET A 50 1.24 9.07 -4.34
CA MET A 50 0.25 9.27 -5.40
C MET A 50 -0.12 10.75 -5.46
N GLU A 51 -0.04 11.30 -6.64
CA GLU A 51 -0.53 12.64 -6.94
C GLU A 51 -1.55 12.55 -8.09
N ARG A 52 -2.69 13.16 -7.90
CA ARG A 52 -3.71 13.28 -8.93
C ARG A 52 -4.15 14.73 -9.07
N LYS A 53 -4.00 15.26 -10.26
CA LYS A 53 -4.55 16.56 -10.65
C LYS A 53 -5.91 16.36 -11.28
N GLY A 54 -6.85 17.21 -10.91
CA GLY A 54 -8.22 17.17 -11.39
C GLY A 54 -8.66 18.49 -11.96
N VAL A 55 -9.73 18.44 -12.74
CA VAL A 55 -10.38 19.61 -13.35
C VAL A 55 -11.76 19.76 -12.72
N SER A 56 -12.13 21.00 -12.39
CA SER A 56 -13.47 21.37 -11.99
C SER A 56 -13.95 22.46 -12.94
N GLY A 57 -14.89 22.12 -13.83
CA GLY A 57 -15.26 22.98 -14.95
C GLY A 57 -14.06 23.26 -15.86
N ASP A 58 -13.75 24.53 -16.08
CA ASP A 58 -12.62 24.96 -16.91
C ASP A 58 -11.33 25.18 -16.10
N THR A 59 -11.31 24.84 -14.82
CA THR A 59 -10.18 25.08 -13.93
C THR A 59 -9.44 23.80 -13.57
N HIS A 60 -8.09 23.84 -13.58
CA HIS A 60 -7.19 22.77 -13.18
C HIS A 60 -6.68 23.00 -11.75
N ASN A 61 -7.60 23.17 -10.80
CA ASN A 61 -7.28 23.63 -9.45
C ASN A 61 -7.43 22.55 -8.37
N GLN A 62 -7.75 21.32 -8.75
CA GLN A 62 -7.85 20.22 -7.80
C GLN A 62 -6.56 19.43 -7.76
N LEU A 63 -6.02 19.24 -6.57
CA LEU A 63 -4.86 18.41 -6.32
C LEU A 63 -5.18 17.45 -5.17
N PHE A 64 -5.07 16.16 -5.45
CA PHE A 64 -5.02 15.12 -4.44
C PHE A 64 -3.59 14.60 -4.33
N SER A 65 -3.04 14.66 -3.13
CA SER A 65 -1.70 14.11 -2.83
C SER A 65 -1.81 13.15 -1.66
N PHE A 66 -1.28 11.95 -1.84
CA PHE A 66 -1.24 10.91 -0.82
C PHE A 66 0.18 10.38 -0.69
N ASN A 67 0.68 10.36 0.53
CA ASN A 67 1.99 9.81 0.84
C ASN A 67 1.86 8.85 2.01
N MET A 68 2.25 7.60 1.81
CA MET A 68 2.20 6.55 2.81
C MET A 68 3.54 5.85 2.90
N LYS A 69 4.06 5.71 4.12
CA LYS A 69 5.21 4.86 4.43
C LYS A 69 4.81 3.90 5.55
N ILE A 70 5.00 2.61 5.32
CA ILE A 70 4.54 1.56 6.22
C ILE A 70 5.61 0.50 6.50
N ASN A 71 5.48 -0.14 7.65
CA ASN A 71 6.02 -1.46 7.88
C ASN A 71 4.95 -2.47 7.45
N ASN A 72 5.22 -3.25 6.40
CA ASN A 72 4.22 -4.13 5.79
C ASN A 72 3.65 -5.18 6.77
N PRO A 73 4.45 -5.93 7.55
CA PRO A 73 3.90 -6.87 8.53
C PRO A 73 3.00 -6.20 9.57
N ALA A 74 3.37 -5.02 10.06
CA ALA A 74 2.60 -4.28 11.05
C ALA A 74 1.26 -3.79 10.47
N LEU A 75 1.26 -3.23 9.26
CA LEU A 75 0.03 -2.80 8.59
C LEU A 75 -0.89 -3.99 8.32
N THR A 76 -0.35 -5.09 7.81
CA THR A 76 -1.13 -6.30 7.53
C THR A 76 -1.80 -6.83 8.80
N SER A 77 -1.07 -6.90 9.92
CA SER A 77 -1.62 -7.31 11.20
C SER A 77 -2.75 -6.39 11.66
N GLN A 78 -2.59 -5.09 11.54
CA GLN A 78 -3.64 -4.12 11.86
C GLN A 78 -4.87 -4.27 10.96
N ALA A 79 -4.68 -4.45 9.67
CA ALA A 79 -5.78 -4.66 8.73
C ALA A 79 -6.55 -5.95 9.04
N MET A 80 -5.84 -7.04 9.40
CA MET A 80 -6.48 -8.31 9.81
C MET A 80 -7.32 -8.14 11.08
N VAL A 81 -6.80 -7.47 12.11
CA VAL A 81 -7.53 -7.20 13.35
C VAL A 81 -8.74 -6.31 13.10
N ALA A 82 -8.59 -5.28 12.26
CA ALA A 82 -9.70 -4.41 11.88
C ALA A 82 -10.79 -5.18 11.11
N SER A 83 -10.40 -6.05 10.17
CA SER A 83 -11.32 -6.90 9.41
C SER A 83 -12.05 -7.89 10.32
N ALA A 84 -11.36 -8.52 11.26
CA ALA A 84 -11.98 -9.40 12.26
C ALA A 84 -13.00 -8.65 13.15
N ARG A 85 -12.73 -7.39 13.47
CA ARG A 85 -13.68 -6.52 14.20
C ARG A 85 -14.91 -6.20 13.36
N ALA A 86 -14.68 -5.79 12.11
CA ALA A 86 -15.74 -5.46 11.16
C ALA A 86 -16.65 -6.67 10.89
N SER A 87 -16.09 -7.87 10.71
CA SER A 87 -16.84 -9.09 10.42
C SER A 87 -17.88 -9.45 11.51
N LYS A 88 -17.60 -9.09 12.76
CA LYS A 88 -18.55 -9.32 13.87
C LYS A 88 -19.81 -8.46 13.80
N LYS A 89 -19.78 -7.39 13.01
CA LYS A 89 -20.89 -6.47 12.84
C LYS A 89 -21.73 -6.79 11.60
N GLN A 90 -21.25 -7.69 10.74
CA GLN A 90 -21.93 -8.07 9.50
C GLN A 90 -22.80 -9.31 9.67
N ALA A 91 -23.84 -9.44 8.84
CA ALA A 91 -24.59 -10.68 8.69
C ALA A 91 -23.68 -11.79 8.12
N PRO A 92 -24.00 -13.08 8.31
CA PRO A 92 -23.26 -14.16 7.68
C PRO A 92 -23.21 -13.99 6.15
N GLY A 93 -22.01 -13.97 5.58
CA GLY A 93 -21.80 -13.72 4.14
C GLY A 93 -20.33 -13.60 3.77
N VAL A 94 -20.08 -13.29 2.49
CA VAL A 94 -18.77 -12.97 1.95
C VAL A 94 -18.79 -11.51 1.52
N TYR A 95 -17.83 -10.74 1.98
CA TYR A 95 -17.75 -9.29 1.77
C TYR A 95 -16.34 -8.90 1.30
N THR A 96 -16.28 -7.93 0.41
CA THR A 96 -15.05 -7.19 0.15
C THR A 96 -14.92 -6.02 1.14
N MET A 97 -13.68 -5.51 1.32
CA MET A 97 -13.44 -4.40 2.25
C MET A 97 -14.23 -3.13 1.90
N ILE A 98 -14.52 -2.90 0.62
CA ILE A 98 -15.25 -1.71 0.16
C ILE A 98 -16.77 -1.79 0.38
N GLU A 99 -17.32 -2.98 0.61
CA GLU A 99 -18.75 -3.17 0.90
C GLU A 99 -19.09 -2.91 2.37
N ILE A 100 -18.07 -2.92 3.24
CA ILE A 100 -18.25 -2.74 4.68
C ILE A 100 -18.05 -1.27 5.02
N PRO A 101 -18.96 -0.65 5.81
CA PRO A 101 -18.78 0.71 6.28
C PRO A 101 -17.45 0.90 7.01
N VAL A 102 -16.70 1.94 6.66
CA VAL A 102 -15.36 2.23 7.24
C VAL A 102 -15.40 2.27 8.77
N ILE A 103 -16.49 2.78 9.35
CA ILE A 103 -16.66 2.87 10.79
C ILE A 103 -16.66 1.50 11.49
N ASP A 104 -17.01 0.42 10.79
CA ASP A 104 -17.03 -0.92 11.36
C ASP A 104 -15.63 -1.50 11.59
N TYR A 105 -14.63 -0.99 10.88
CA TYR A 105 -13.22 -1.35 11.08
C TYR A 105 -12.61 -0.69 12.33
N LEU A 106 -13.22 0.39 12.83
CA LEU A 106 -12.69 1.16 13.95
C LEU A 106 -13.11 0.58 15.31
N PRO A 107 -12.25 0.67 16.34
CA PRO A 107 -12.57 0.22 17.68
C PRO A 107 -13.48 1.24 18.40
N GLY A 108 -14.50 0.77 19.11
CA GLY A 108 -15.40 1.62 19.89
C GLY A 108 -16.82 1.70 19.33
N LYS A 109 -17.62 2.57 19.92
CA LYS A 109 -18.97 2.86 19.47
C LYS A 109 -18.95 3.90 18.36
N ALA A 110 -19.84 3.79 17.40
CA ALA A 110 -19.90 4.68 16.25
C ALA A 110 -20.05 6.17 16.65
N GLU A 111 -20.91 6.43 17.63
CA GLU A 111 -21.17 7.78 18.14
C GLU A 111 -19.92 8.44 18.73
N ASP A 112 -19.15 7.66 19.52
CA ASP A 112 -17.93 8.15 20.16
C ASP A 112 -16.82 8.41 19.12
N ILE A 113 -16.75 7.53 18.11
CA ILE A 113 -15.77 7.68 17.01
C ILE A 113 -16.10 8.92 16.18
N ILE A 114 -17.37 9.11 15.81
CA ILE A 114 -17.80 10.27 15.04
C ILE A 114 -17.53 11.56 15.83
N ALA A 115 -17.89 11.60 17.09
CA ALA A 115 -17.66 12.78 17.94
C ALA A 115 -16.16 13.11 18.11
N HIS A 116 -15.27 12.12 17.97
CA HIS A 116 -13.82 12.36 18.04
C HIS A 116 -13.20 12.81 16.71
N LEU A 117 -13.75 12.36 15.58
CA LEU A 117 -13.20 12.64 14.25
C LEU A 117 -13.79 13.91 13.58
N VAL A 118 -14.92 14.38 14.04
CA VAL A 118 -15.62 15.57 13.57
C VAL A 118 -15.62 16.66 14.62
#